data_414b6df2a72bcb3e3930c77ae463f22d
#
_entry.id   414b6df2a72bcb3e3930c77ae463f22d
#
_cell.length_a   1.000
_cell.length_b   1.000
_cell.length_c   1.000
_cell.angle_alpha   90.00
_cell.angle_beta   90.00
_cell.angle_gamma   90.00
#
_symmetry.space_group_name_H-M   'P 1'
#
loop_
_entity.id
_entity.type
_entity.pdbx_description
1 polymer ?
#
loop_
_entity_poly.entity_id
_entity_poly.type
_entity_poly.pdbx_seq_one_letter_code
_entity_poly.pdbx_strand_id
1 'polypeptide(L)'
;MLSVDQAAMFDLMFSTVISPIFYVEVLADLEKDDPKTRTREKVVADVAKKTPVIHSYPNVSHQTLCLNELLGFPVEQRGFPTIHGGKPVMHKGKLALVKEQSDESKAFDRWQAERFHDVEREFAKDWRAALKDFDNGALATLTKKSLQIEDSPRNHEHALEIARDVLTRDGQHFLNLKLGYHFLGLDPNLWRIVEARWKAKGHQSIPDYAPYFTHCLTVDIFFNLLMTKRIISPDRPSNRTDVAYLYYLPFSTLFVSEDRLHRRIAPLFMRKDQFMVQGAELKADLIKLDEYFSAVPEEELKKGLFRVASSPPNDDAYLTTRLWRQCGLSTAPKPPVTEQAKYTGLISQMKEVIALAKHAPQRSFSRSELKNADYQMIRRMIPREWGKWTIIPPDVEGFDE
;
A
#
# COMPACT_ATOMS: atom_id res chain seq x y z
N MET A 1 12.70 3.74 -14.00
CA MET A 1 11.26 3.58 -14.23
C MET A 1 11.06 2.35 -15.14
N LEU A 2 9.98 1.59 -14.94
CA LEU A 2 9.62 0.46 -15.81
C LEU A 2 9.17 0.95 -17.20
N SER A 3 9.29 0.11 -18.25
CA SER A 3 8.52 0.27 -19.48
C SER A 3 7.06 -0.16 -19.24
N VAL A 4 6.19 0.10 -20.21
CA VAL A 4 4.79 -0.35 -20.15
C VAL A 4 4.70 -1.87 -20.14
N ASP A 5 5.51 -2.55 -20.96
CA ASP A 5 5.54 -4.02 -21.02
C ASP A 5 6.08 -4.63 -19.72
N GLN A 6 7.13 -4.05 -19.13
CA GLN A 6 7.64 -4.46 -17.82
C GLN A 6 6.61 -4.24 -16.69
N ALA A 7 5.83 -3.16 -16.76
CA ALA A 7 4.76 -2.92 -15.81
C ALA A 7 3.65 -3.97 -15.91
N ALA A 8 3.31 -4.41 -17.14
CA ALA A 8 2.38 -5.51 -17.35
C ALA A 8 2.90 -6.82 -16.74
N MET A 9 4.17 -7.17 -16.99
CA MET A 9 4.80 -8.34 -16.35
C MET A 9 4.79 -8.24 -14.83
N PHE A 10 5.13 -7.07 -14.28
CA PHE A 10 5.12 -6.85 -12.85
C PHE A 10 3.74 -7.08 -12.23
N ASP A 11 2.69 -6.50 -12.82
CA ASP A 11 1.33 -6.62 -12.31
C ASP A 11 0.75 -8.04 -12.46
N LEU A 12 1.21 -8.81 -13.44
CA LEU A 12 0.82 -10.22 -13.59
C LEU A 12 1.48 -11.14 -12.55
N MET A 13 2.72 -10.83 -12.17
CA MET A 13 3.51 -11.67 -11.26
C MET A 13 3.32 -11.30 -9.79
N PHE A 14 2.91 -10.08 -9.48
CA PHE A 14 2.84 -9.56 -8.11
C PHE A 14 1.53 -8.84 -7.85
N SER A 15 0.97 -9.05 -6.68
CA SER A 15 -0.12 -8.22 -6.16
C SER A 15 0.48 -6.97 -5.51
N THR A 16 0.38 -5.84 -6.17
CA THR A 16 1.05 -4.61 -5.75
C THR A 16 0.23 -3.83 -4.73
N VAL A 17 0.89 -3.38 -3.68
CA VAL A 17 0.33 -2.45 -2.69
C VAL A 17 0.82 -1.04 -3.01
N ILE A 18 -0.10 -0.15 -3.40
CA ILE A 18 0.21 1.24 -3.74
C ILE A 18 -0.06 2.12 -2.52
N SER A 19 1.01 2.64 -1.92
CA SER A 19 0.91 3.55 -0.78
C SER A 19 0.39 4.94 -1.20
N PRO A 20 -0.45 5.62 -0.40
CA PRO A 20 -0.76 7.04 -0.58
C PRO A 20 0.48 7.93 -0.65
N ILE A 21 1.58 7.52 -0.03
CA ILE A 21 2.87 8.20 -0.10
C ILE A 21 3.37 8.29 -1.54
N PHE A 22 3.20 7.22 -2.32
CA PHE A 22 3.58 7.22 -3.74
C PHE A 22 2.85 8.31 -4.54
N TYR A 23 1.55 8.52 -4.27
CA TYR A 23 0.77 9.59 -4.89
C TYR A 23 1.36 10.97 -4.57
N VAL A 24 1.66 11.23 -3.29
CA VAL A 24 2.23 12.49 -2.83
C VAL A 24 3.61 12.73 -3.43
N GLU A 25 4.45 11.70 -3.55
CA GLU A 25 5.76 11.79 -4.18
C GLU A 25 5.67 12.13 -5.67
N VAL A 26 4.77 11.47 -6.39
CA VAL A 26 4.54 11.75 -7.82
C VAL A 26 4.17 13.22 -8.00
N LEU A 27 3.22 13.73 -7.20
CA LEU A 27 2.85 15.15 -7.25
C LEU A 27 4.02 16.07 -6.91
N ALA A 28 4.79 15.77 -5.87
CA ALA A 28 5.94 16.59 -5.47
C ALA A 28 7.04 16.60 -6.56
N ASP A 29 7.20 15.52 -7.30
CA ASP A 29 8.19 15.42 -8.36
C ASP A 29 7.80 16.20 -9.61
N LEU A 30 6.50 16.43 -9.85
CA LEU A 30 6.04 17.28 -10.97
C LEU A 30 6.54 18.72 -10.89
N GLU A 31 6.85 19.21 -9.70
CA GLU A 31 7.43 20.54 -9.51
C GLU A 31 8.94 20.62 -9.80
N LYS A 32 9.61 19.46 -10.00
CA LYS A 32 11.03 19.39 -10.34
C LYS A 32 11.27 19.47 -11.86
N ASP A 33 10.28 19.07 -12.66
CA ASP A 33 10.44 18.98 -14.11
C ASP A 33 10.39 20.36 -14.76
N ASP A 34 11.28 20.60 -15.73
CA ASP A 34 11.24 21.81 -16.56
C ASP A 34 10.03 21.72 -17.52
N PRO A 35 9.04 22.61 -17.40
CA PRO A 35 7.85 22.59 -18.25
C PRO A 35 8.15 22.78 -19.76
N LYS A 36 9.39 23.15 -20.12
CA LYS A 36 9.81 23.30 -21.53
C LYS A 36 10.00 21.97 -22.24
N THR A 37 10.31 20.90 -21.54
CA THR A 37 10.63 19.60 -22.14
C THR A 37 9.47 18.61 -22.10
N ARG A 38 8.60 18.69 -21.09
CA ARG A 38 7.50 17.75 -20.90
C ARG A 38 6.37 18.35 -20.08
N THR A 39 5.12 18.26 -20.57
CA THR A 39 3.98 18.75 -19.80
C THR A 39 3.70 17.82 -18.60
N ARG A 40 3.17 18.38 -17.53
CA ARG A 40 2.82 17.65 -16.32
C ARG A 40 1.79 16.56 -16.57
N GLU A 41 0.82 16.82 -17.44
CA GLU A 41 -0.19 15.87 -17.91
C GLU A 41 0.48 14.62 -18.52
N LYS A 42 1.49 14.83 -19.37
CA LYS A 42 2.26 13.72 -19.94
C LYS A 42 3.05 12.93 -18.90
N VAL A 43 3.58 13.61 -17.88
CA VAL A 43 4.32 12.92 -16.80
C VAL A 43 3.38 12.06 -15.98
N VAL A 44 2.23 12.59 -15.53
CA VAL A 44 1.25 11.79 -14.76
C VAL A 44 0.65 10.67 -15.58
N ALA A 45 0.34 10.90 -16.87
CA ALA A 45 -0.15 9.86 -17.77
C ALA A 45 0.86 8.72 -17.94
N ASP A 46 2.15 9.07 -18.07
CA ASP A 46 3.24 8.08 -18.17
C ASP A 46 3.41 7.26 -16.89
N VAL A 47 3.29 7.90 -15.73
CA VAL A 47 3.29 7.22 -14.44
C VAL A 47 2.08 6.30 -14.32
N ALA A 48 0.89 6.80 -14.62
CA ALA A 48 -0.36 6.06 -14.53
C ALA A 48 -0.38 4.84 -15.47
N LYS A 49 0.12 4.98 -16.72
CA LYS A 49 0.26 3.88 -17.68
C LYS A 49 1.21 2.76 -17.22
N LYS A 50 2.13 3.08 -16.32
CA LYS A 50 3.13 2.14 -15.77
C LYS A 50 2.79 1.69 -14.36
N THR A 51 1.72 2.23 -13.79
CA THR A 51 1.25 1.81 -12.46
C THR A 51 0.44 0.53 -12.61
N PRO A 52 0.70 -0.48 -11.78
CA PRO A 52 -0.03 -1.73 -11.81
C PRO A 52 -1.54 -1.53 -11.68
N VAL A 53 -2.33 -2.27 -12.46
CA VAL A 53 -3.80 -2.15 -12.52
C VAL A 53 -4.51 -3.46 -12.21
N ILE A 54 -3.93 -4.60 -12.63
CA ILE A 54 -4.60 -5.90 -12.56
C ILE A 54 -4.67 -6.41 -11.12
N HIS A 55 -3.53 -6.43 -10.44
CA HIS A 55 -3.40 -6.92 -9.06
C HIS A 55 -2.99 -5.83 -8.05
N SER A 56 -2.97 -4.55 -8.46
CA SER A 56 -2.63 -3.49 -7.54
C SER A 56 -3.82 -3.07 -6.69
N TYR A 57 -3.54 -2.78 -5.43
CA TYR A 57 -4.53 -2.36 -4.45
C TYR A 57 -4.08 -1.04 -3.85
N PRO A 58 -4.87 0.04 -4.02
CA PRO A 58 -4.57 1.30 -3.36
C PRO A 58 -4.67 1.10 -1.86
N ASN A 59 -3.62 1.50 -1.16
CA ASN A 59 -3.60 1.49 0.29
C ASN A 59 -4.46 2.60 0.86
N VAL A 60 -4.98 2.31 2.02
CA VAL A 60 -5.60 3.31 2.89
C VAL A 60 -4.51 4.09 3.61
N SER A 61 -4.75 5.36 3.94
CA SER A 61 -3.78 6.14 4.72
C SER A 61 -3.52 5.48 6.08
N HIS A 62 -2.26 5.53 6.52
CA HIS A 62 -1.88 4.96 7.82
C HIS A 62 -2.64 5.59 8.98
N GLN A 63 -2.99 6.89 8.90
CA GLN A 63 -3.82 7.55 9.91
C GLN A 63 -5.20 6.90 10.03
N THR A 64 -5.85 6.63 8.89
CA THR A 64 -7.16 5.96 8.87
C THR A 64 -7.09 4.55 9.46
N LEU A 65 -6.04 3.79 9.11
CA LEU A 65 -5.82 2.45 9.67
C LEU A 65 -5.57 2.51 11.18
N CYS A 66 -4.71 3.42 11.64
CA CYS A 66 -4.44 3.62 13.08
C CYS A 66 -5.73 4.00 13.83
N LEU A 67 -6.50 4.94 13.29
CA LEU A 67 -7.74 5.37 13.92
C LEU A 67 -8.77 4.23 13.98
N ASN A 68 -8.94 3.47 12.92
CA ASN A 68 -9.81 2.31 12.89
C ASN A 68 -9.43 1.28 13.96
N GLU A 69 -8.14 0.97 14.09
CA GLU A 69 -7.66 0.04 15.09
C GLU A 69 -7.94 0.53 16.50
N LEU A 70 -7.66 1.80 16.79
CA LEU A 70 -7.95 2.44 18.07
C LEU A 70 -9.44 2.47 18.40
N LEU A 71 -10.31 2.56 17.38
CA LEU A 71 -11.77 2.48 17.52
C LEU A 71 -12.29 1.03 17.61
N GLY A 72 -11.43 0.03 17.45
CA GLY A 72 -11.75 -1.37 17.67
C GLY A 72 -11.98 -2.21 16.43
N PHE A 73 -11.61 -1.71 15.29
CA PHE A 73 -11.59 -2.45 14.05
C PHE A 73 -10.16 -2.96 13.82
N PRO A 74 -9.88 -4.25 14.06
CA PRO A 74 -8.51 -4.77 13.98
C PRO A 74 -7.93 -4.58 12.58
N VAL A 75 -6.67 -4.16 12.53
CA VAL A 75 -5.92 -4.05 11.29
C VAL A 75 -5.10 -5.32 11.11
N GLU A 76 -5.43 -6.10 10.11
CA GLU A 76 -4.67 -7.29 9.77
C GLU A 76 -3.34 -6.90 9.14
N GLN A 77 -2.23 -7.22 9.81
CA GLN A 77 -0.87 -6.87 9.37
C GLN A 77 -0.28 -7.92 8.41
N ARG A 78 -1.13 -8.56 7.62
CA ARG A 78 -0.75 -9.48 6.54
C ARG A 78 -1.70 -9.28 5.36
N GLY A 79 -1.14 -9.36 4.15
CA GLY A 79 -1.93 -9.16 2.96
C GLY A 79 -2.24 -7.68 2.70
N PHE A 80 -3.38 -7.40 2.08
CA PHE A 80 -3.74 -6.03 1.73
C PHE A 80 -4.36 -5.29 2.91
N PRO A 81 -4.01 -4.02 3.12
CA PRO A 81 -4.67 -3.21 4.14
C PRO A 81 -6.13 -3.03 3.78
N THR A 82 -6.99 -3.69 4.53
CA THR A 82 -8.44 -3.56 4.40
C THR A 82 -8.96 -2.67 5.50
N ILE A 83 -9.77 -1.67 5.15
CA ILE A 83 -10.62 -1.02 6.13
C ILE A 83 -11.84 -1.92 6.30
N HIS A 84 -12.00 -2.52 7.49
CA HIS A 84 -13.29 -3.05 7.86
C HIS A 84 -14.28 -1.88 7.97
N GLY A 85 -15.28 -1.82 7.13
CA GLY A 85 -16.24 -0.72 7.15
C GLY A 85 -16.94 -0.43 5.84
N GLY A 86 -16.75 -1.24 4.82
CA GLY A 86 -17.62 -1.20 3.67
C GLY A 86 -19.06 -1.52 4.12
N LYS A 87 -20.03 -0.70 3.74
CA LYS A 87 -21.43 -0.97 4.05
C LYS A 87 -21.91 -2.12 3.17
N PRO A 88 -22.29 -3.28 3.74
CA PRO A 88 -22.86 -4.37 2.96
C PRO A 88 -24.20 -3.91 2.39
N VAL A 89 -24.40 -4.11 1.10
CA VAL A 89 -25.62 -3.75 0.41
C VAL A 89 -26.03 -4.85 -0.56
N MET A 90 -27.34 -5.02 -0.72
CA MET A 90 -27.86 -5.89 -1.76
C MET A 90 -28.26 -5.04 -2.97
N HIS A 91 -27.57 -5.23 -4.09
CA HIS A 91 -27.89 -4.57 -5.35
C HIS A 91 -28.26 -5.62 -6.40
N LYS A 92 -29.47 -5.53 -6.95
CA LYS A 92 -30.00 -6.49 -7.95
C LYS A 92 -29.81 -7.97 -7.54
N GLY A 93 -30.05 -8.29 -6.26
CA GLY A 93 -29.94 -9.65 -5.73
C GLY A 93 -28.50 -10.13 -5.47
N LYS A 94 -27.50 -9.27 -5.65
CA LYS A 94 -26.09 -9.55 -5.34
C LYS A 94 -25.64 -8.75 -4.14
N LEU A 95 -24.87 -9.38 -3.25
CA LEU A 95 -24.23 -8.69 -2.15
C LEU A 95 -23.03 -7.90 -2.68
N ALA A 96 -22.96 -6.63 -2.30
CA ALA A 96 -21.83 -5.76 -2.57
C ALA A 96 -21.39 -5.07 -1.27
N LEU A 97 -20.08 -4.86 -1.12
CA LEU A 97 -19.53 -3.98 -0.11
C LEU A 97 -19.26 -2.62 -0.76
N VAL A 98 -19.99 -1.61 -0.35
CA VAL A 98 -19.82 -0.26 -0.88
C VAL A 98 -18.94 0.55 0.05
N LYS A 99 -17.86 1.07 -0.47
CA LYS A 99 -16.93 1.96 0.18
C LYS A 99 -16.74 3.20 -0.68
N GLU A 100 -16.62 4.34 -0.05
CA GLU A 100 -16.23 5.55 -0.78
C GLU A 100 -14.81 5.42 -1.31
N GLN A 101 -14.61 5.80 -2.54
CA GLN A 101 -13.31 5.82 -3.20
C GLN A 101 -12.43 6.89 -2.52
N SER A 102 -11.19 6.56 -2.18
CA SER A 102 -10.25 7.54 -1.65
C SER A 102 -9.91 8.60 -2.71
N ASP A 103 -9.48 9.78 -2.26
CA ASP A 103 -9.14 10.85 -3.19
C ASP A 103 -7.91 10.50 -4.04
N GLU A 104 -6.99 9.70 -3.50
CA GLU A 104 -5.86 9.15 -4.23
C GLU A 104 -6.31 8.19 -5.35
N SER A 105 -7.26 7.30 -5.06
CA SER A 105 -7.82 6.40 -6.06
C SER A 105 -8.53 7.15 -7.18
N LYS A 106 -9.34 8.17 -6.84
CA LYS A 106 -9.97 9.07 -7.81
C LYS A 106 -8.95 9.83 -8.66
N ALA A 107 -7.82 10.23 -8.06
CA ALA A 107 -6.76 10.91 -8.78
C ALA A 107 -6.07 9.99 -9.78
N PHE A 108 -5.76 8.75 -9.39
CA PHE A 108 -5.19 7.75 -10.31
C PHE A 108 -6.10 7.47 -11.50
N ASP A 109 -7.41 7.33 -11.28
CA ASP A 109 -8.38 7.14 -12.37
C ASP A 109 -8.36 8.32 -13.35
N ARG A 110 -8.25 9.55 -12.84
CA ARG A 110 -8.14 10.75 -13.69
C ARG A 110 -6.83 10.76 -14.48
N TRP A 111 -5.72 10.40 -13.84
CA TRP A 111 -4.40 10.37 -14.46
C TRP A 111 -4.31 9.32 -15.58
N GLN A 112 -4.92 8.15 -15.38
CA GLN A 112 -5.04 7.14 -16.41
C GLN A 112 -5.81 7.65 -17.64
N ALA A 113 -6.79 8.53 -17.41
CA ALA A 113 -7.54 9.23 -18.47
C ALA A 113 -6.85 10.51 -18.98
N GLU A 114 -5.56 10.71 -18.68
CA GLU A 114 -4.76 11.90 -19.04
C GLU A 114 -5.37 13.22 -18.54
N ARG A 115 -6.12 13.17 -17.45
CA ARG A 115 -6.74 14.35 -16.81
C ARG A 115 -6.01 14.70 -15.53
N PHE A 116 -5.45 15.91 -15.49
CA PHE A 116 -4.77 16.48 -14.34
C PHE A 116 -5.48 17.77 -13.91
N HIS A 117 -5.73 17.92 -12.61
CA HIS A 117 -6.41 19.11 -12.08
C HIS A 117 -5.42 20.15 -11.55
N ASP A 118 -5.73 21.43 -11.74
CA ASP A 118 -4.90 22.52 -11.20
C ASP A 118 -4.79 22.50 -9.69
N VAL A 119 -5.84 22.03 -8.98
CA VAL A 119 -5.81 21.87 -7.53
C VAL A 119 -4.73 20.86 -7.08
N GLU A 120 -4.44 19.85 -7.89
CA GLU A 120 -3.36 18.88 -7.59
C GLU A 120 -1.98 19.54 -7.73
N ARG A 121 -1.85 20.49 -8.64
CA ARG A 121 -0.64 21.32 -8.83
C ARG A 121 -0.39 22.24 -7.65
N GLU A 122 -1.43 22.92 -7.17
CA GLU A 122 -1.35 23.79 -6.00
C GLU A 122 -1.02 22.98 -4.76
N PHE A 123 -1.69 21.83 -4.56
CA PHE A 123 -1.39 20.92 -3.47
C PHE A 123 0.09 20.45 -3.49
N ALA A 124 0.62 20.08 -4.64
CA ALA A 124 2.01 19.67 -4.78
C ALA A 124 2.99 20.78 -4.39
N LYS A 125 2.68 22.02 -4.80
CA LYS A 125 3.48 23.21 -4.47
C LYS A 125 3.46 23.49 -2.98
N ASP A 126 2.27 23.48 -2.38
CA ASP A 126 2.08 23.76 -0.94
C ASP A 126 2.70 22.65 -0.09
N TRP A 127 2.56 21.40 -0.48
CA TRP A 127 3.21 20.25 0.17
C TRP A 127 4.73 20.40 0.17
N ARG A 128 5.30 20.78 -0.95
CA ARG A 128 6.74 21.01 -1.06
C ARG A 128 7.23 22.19 -0.22
N ALA A 129 6.47 23.27 -0.16
CA ALA A 129 6.75 24.41 0.71
C ALA A 129 6.70 23.95 2.17
N ALA A 130 5.64 23.28 2.58
CA ALA A 130 5.48 22.76 3.94
C ALA A 130 6.62 21.80 4.33
N LEU A 131 7.07 20.92 3.42
CA LEU A 131 8.22 20.04 3.69
C LEU A 131 9.53 20.80 3.88
N LYS A 132 9.73 21.92 3.16
CA LYS A 132 10.94 22.76 3.30
C LYS A 132 10.96 23.53 4.60
N ASP A 133 9.80 24.04 5.01
CA ASP A 133 9.63 24.85 6.21
C ASP A 133 9.53 24.00 7.49
N PHE A 134 9.44 22.66 7.32
CA PHE A 134 9.27 21.74 8.43
C PHE A 134 10.58 21.50 9.16
N ASP A 135 10.66 21.98 10.41
CA ASP A 135 11.83 21.76 11.28
C ASP A 135 11.80 20.35 11.90
N ASN A 136 12.39 19.40 11.15
CA ASN A 136 12.58 18.04 11.61
C ASN A 136 13.39 17.95 12.91
N GLY A 137 14.35 18.85 13.12
CA GLY A 137 15.20 18.86 14.31
C GLY A 137 14.43 19.28 15.56
N ALA A 138 13.60 20.33 15.45
CA ALA A 138 12.72 20.76 16.53
C ALA A 138 11.72 19.66 16.91
N LEU A 139 11.08 19.00 15.92
CA LEU A 139 10.17 17.88 16.18
C LEU A 139 10.87 16.72 16.86
N ALA A 140 12.04 16.35 16.40
CA ALA A 140 12.82 15.26 16.99
C ALA A 140 13.18 15.56 18.47
N THR A 141 13.56 16.81 18.78
CA THR A 141 13.84 17.25 20.13
C THR A 141 12.56 17.22 21.01
N LEU A 142 11.43 17.69 20.46
CA LEU A 142 10.15 17.65 21.14
C LEU A 142 9.71 16.21 21.44
N THR A 143 9.83 15.33 20.49
CA THR A 143 9.51 13.90 20.63
C THR A 143 10.33 13.28 21.76
N LYS A 144 11.64 13.50 21.75
CA LYS A 144 12.54 13.00 22.80
C LYS A 144 12.14 13.50 24.18
N LYS A 145 11.85 14.78 24.31
CA LYS A 145 11.43 15.41 25.56
C LYS A 145 10.05 14.90 26.04
N SER A 146 9.08 14.85 25.15
CA SER A 146 7.70 14.46 25.46
C SER A 146 7.59 12.98 25.89
N LEU A 147 8.40 12.10 25.31
CA LEU A 147 8.46 10.69 25.64
C LEU A 147 9.49 10.36 26.74
N GLN A 148 10.11 11.38 27.34
CA GLN A 148 11.13 11.24 28.39
C GLN A 148 12.25 10.24 28.00
N ILE A 149 12.75 10.39 26.78
CA ILE A 149 13.83 9.55 26.26
C ILE A 149 15.16 10.17 26.66
N GLU A 150 15.85 9.59 27.63
CA GLU A 150 17.17 10.04 28.08
C GLU A 150 18.28 9.51 27.16
N ASP A 151 18.14 8.28 26.72
CA ASP A 151 19.11 7.60 25.88
C ASP A 151 19.27 8.28 24.51
N SER A 152 20.45 8.08 23.97
CA SER A 152 20.82 8.57 22.63
C SER A 152 21.24 7.41 21.75
N PRO A 153 20.66 7.28 20.53
CA PRO A 153 20.99 6.17 19.67
C PRO A 153 22.44 6.23 19.20
N ARG A 154 23.07 5.06 19.13
CA ARG A 154 24.44 4.87 18.62
C ARG A 154 24.43 4.50 17.13
N ASN A 155 23.41 3.80 16.70
CA ASN A 155 23.19 3.32 15.33
C ASN A 155 21.67 3.12 15.11
N HIS A 156 21.28 2.57 13.94
CA HIS A 156 19.89 2.33 13.59
C HIS A 156 19.24 1.28 14.49
N GLU A 157 19.93 0.18 14.78
CA GLU A 157 19.45 -0.91 15.63
C GLU A 157 19.12 -0.42 17.03
N HIS A 158 20.05 0.31 17.64
CA HIS A 158 19.85 0.88 18.97
C HIS A 158 18.74 1.94 19.01
N ALA A 159 18.55 2.71 17.92
CA ALA A 159 17.42 3.64 17.82
C ALA A 159 16.07 2.89 17.84
N LEU A 160 16.00 1.74 17.18
CA LEU A 160 14.79 0.90 17.16
C LEU A 160 14.53 0.25 18.53
N GLU A 161 15.58 -0.22 19.21
CA GLU A 161 15.49 -0.75 20.59
C GLU A 161 14.89 0.32 21.51
N ILE A 162 15.46 1.53 21.53
CA ILE A 162 14.94 2.64 22.34
C ILE A 162 13.46 2.93 21.99
N ALA A 163 13.13 2.98 20.71
CA ALA A 163 11.76 3.26 20.28
C ALA A 163 10.75 2.21 20.78
N ARG A 164 11.14 0.93 20.75
CA ARG A 164 10.31 -0.17 21.28
C ARG A 164 10.20 -0.15 22.79
N ASP A 165 11.32 0.07 23.49
CA ASP A 165 11.35 0.13 24.95
C ASP A 165 10.45 1.23 25.50
N VAL A 166 10.45 2.42 24.87
CA VAL A 166 9.57 3.54 25.26
C VAL A 166 8.09 3.14 25.20
N LEU A 167 7.69 2.39 24.18
CA LEU A 167 6.29 2.00 23.98
C LEU A 167 5.83 0.85 24.88
N THR A 168 6.77 0.09 25.42
CA THR A 168 6.49 -1.04 26.32
C THR A 168 6.67 -0.71 27.80
N ARG A 169 7.16 0.48 28.16
CA ARG A 169 7.37 0.89 29.56
C ARG A 169 6.08 0.88 30.35
N ASP A 170 6.11 0.18 31.49
CA ASP A 170 5.01 0.17 32.45
C ASP A 170 4.68 1.58 32.96
N GLY A 171 3.39 1.84 33.17
CA GLY A 171 2.89 3.13 33.65
C GLY A 171 2.89 4.26 32.61
N GLN A 172 3.47 4.09 31.43
CA GLN A 172 3.51 5.12 30.40
C GLN A 172 2.51 4.91 29.23
N HIS A 173 1.74 3.83 29.25
CA HIS A 173 0.85 3.48 28.12
C HIS A 173 -0.15 4.58 27.76
N PHE A 174 -0.74 5.27 28.76
CA PHE A 174 -1.64 6.39 28.48
C PHE A 174 -0.92 7.57 27.83
N LEU A 175 0.26 7.91 28.32
CA LEU A 175 1.07 8.99 27.74
C LEU A 175 1.45 8.65 26.30
N ASN A 176 1.92 7.43 26.05
CA ASN A 176 2.30 6.95 24.73
C ASN A 176 1.09 6.94 23.78
N LEU A 177 -0.08 6.48 24.22
CA LEU A 177 -1.31 6.53 23.43
C LEU A 177 -1.67 7.96 23.05
N LYS A 178 -1.68 8.88 24.03
CA LYS A 178 -2.04 10.29 23.81
C LYS A 178 -1.05 11.00 22.89
N LEU A 179 0.23 10.85 23.14
CA LEU A 179 1.27 11.48 22.31
C LEU A 179 1.29 10.89 20.91
N GLY A 180 1.20 9.57 20.78
CA GLY A 180 1.15 8.91 19.48
C GLY A 180 -0.07 9.33 18.66
N TYR A 181 -1.23 9.48 19.31
CA TYR A 181 -2.44 10.00 18.69
C TYR A 181 -2.21 11.37 18.03
N HIS A 182 -1.52 12.26 18.73
CA HIS A 182 -1.20 13.58 18.21
C HIS A 182 -0.07 13.56 17.17
N PHE A 183 0.99 12.77 17.37
CA PHE A 183 2.12 12.69 16.42
C PHE A 183 1.73 12.12 15.08
N LEU A 184 0.82 11.15 15.06
CA LEU A 184 0.28 10.59 13.82
C LEU A 184 -0.82 11.47 13.18
N GLY A 185 -1.15 12.62 13.78
CA GLY A 185 -2.12 13.56 13.23
C GLY A 185 -3.54 13.01 13.15
N LEU A 186 -3.96 12.19 14.12
CA LEU A 186 -5.30 11.60 14.12
C LEU A 186 -6.36 12.62 14.51
N ASP A 187 -7.63 12.40 14.08
CA ASP A 187 -8.72 13.33 14.28
C ASP A 187 -8.96 13.65 15.77
N PRO A 188 -8.71 14.89 16.23
CA PRO A 188 -8.84 15.25 17.64
C PRO A 188 -10.24 15.06 18.22
N ASN A 189 -11.28 15.10 17.38
CA ASN A 189 -12.67 14.97 17.83
C ASN A 189 -12.97 13.54 18.32
N LEU A 190 -12.23 12.56 17.86
CA LEU A 190 -12.43 11.14 18.22
C LEU A 190 -11.59 10.70 19.42
N TRP A 191 -10.72 11.57 19.95
CA TRP A 191 -9.84 11.22 21.08
C TRP A 191 -10.61 10.68 22.29
N ARG A 192 -11.71 11.34 22.69
CA ARG A 192 -12.51 10.91 23.86
C ARG A 192 -13.06 9.50 23.71
N ILE A 193 -13.44 9.11 22.50
CA ILE A 193 -13.96 7.78 22.19
C ILE A 193 -12.83 6.75 22.30
N VAL A 194 -11.66 7.05 21.74
CA VAL A 194 -10.47 6.19 21.83
C VAL A 194 -10.04 6.00 23.27
N GLU A 195 -9.96 7.08 24.05
CA GLU A 195 -9.58 7.02 25.47
C GLU A 195 -10.57 6.18 26.30
N ALA A 196 -11.87 6.43 26.13
CA ALA A 196 -12.90 5.67 26.83
C ALA A 196 -12.84 4.19 26.51
N ARG A 197 -12.63 3.84 25.23
CA ARG A 197 -12.48 2.47 24.77
C ARG A 197 -11.23 1.80 25.34
N TRP A 198 -10.09 2.47 25.33
CA TRP A 198 -8.85 1.93 25.90
C TRP A 198 -9.00 1.65 27.41
N LYS A 199 -9.65 2.56 28.16
CA LYS A 199 -9.99 2.37 29.58
C LYS A 199 -10.91 1.15 29.78
N ALA A 200 -11.95 1.02 28.95
CA ALA A 200 -12.87 -0.12 29.01
C ALA A 200 -12.18 -1.48 28.69
N LYS A 201 -11.06 -1.46 27.97
CA LYS A 201 -10.21 -2.63 27.71
C LYS A 201 -9.19 -2.93 28.82
N GLY A 202 -9.30 -2.27 29.98
CA GLY A 202 -8.44 -2.53 31.14
C GLY A 202 -7.05 -1.92 31.06
N HIS A 203 -6.86 -0.83 30.33
CA HIS A 203 -5.59 -0.11 30.20
C HIS A 203 -4.46 -0.99 29.64
N GLN A 204 -4.79 -1.83 28.68
CA GLN A 204 -3.83 -2.72 28.02
C GLN A 204 -2.59 -1.97 27.56
N SER A 205 -1.46 -2.67 27.42
CA SER A 205 -0.29 -2.12 26.76
C SER A 205 -0.64 -1.67 25.33
N ILE A 206 0.03 -0.63 24.82
CA ILE A 206 -0.29 -0.12 23.48
C ILE A 206 -0.01 -1.17 22.40
N PRO A 207 1.10 -1.94 22.46
CA PRO A 207 1.33 -3.04 21.54
C PRO A 207 0.21 -4.09 21.47
N ASP A 208 -0.42 -4.38 22.63
CA ASP A 208 -1.51 -5.36 22.70
C ASP A 208 -2.86 -4.75 22.29
N TYR A 209 -3.06 -3.47 22.60
CA TYR A 209 -4.29 -2.76 22.31
C TYR A 209 -4.45 -2.38 20.82
N ALA A 210 -3.36 -1.88 20.22
CA ALA A 210 -3.33 -1.36 18.86
C ALA A 210 -1.95 -1.61 18.20
N PRO A 211 -1.68 -2.84 17.74
CA PRO A 211 -0.37 -3.23 17.22
C PRO A 211 0.04 -2.47 15.96
N TYR A 212 -0.87 -2.13 15.06
CA TYR A 212 -0.54 -1.33 13.87
C TYR A 212 -0.24 0.13 14.21
N PHE A 213 -1.04 0.74 15.07
CA PHE A 213 -0.74 2.07 15.60
C PHE A 213 0.63 2.09 16.29
N THR A 214 0.95 1.06 17.08
CA THR A 214 2.26 0.90 17.73
C THR A 214 3.37 0.80 16.70
N HIS A 215 3.18 0.08 15.60
CA HIS A 215 4.15 0.00 14.52
C HIS A 215 4.41 1.38 13.91
N CYS A 216 3.36 2.13 13.56
CA CYS A 216 3.50 3.48 13.01
C CYS A 216 4.22 4.42 13.98
N LEU A 217 3.85 4.39 15.27
CA LEU A 217 4.48 5.21 16.30
C LEU A 217 5.96 4.82 16.52
N THR A 218 6.28 3.52 16.45
CA THR A 218 7.66 3.03 16.51
C THR A 218 8.50 3.62 15.37
N VAL A 219 7.96 3.64 14.15
CA VAL A 219 8.63 4.24 12.97
C VAL A 219 8.90 5.72 13.20
N ASP A 220 7.92 6.47 13.71
CA ASP A 220 8.07 7.91 13.98
C ASP A 220 9.11 8.19 15.08
N ILE A 221 9.05 7.48 16.19
CA ILE A 221 10.03 7.64 17.29
C ILE A 221 11.44 7.29 16.80
N PHE A 222 11.58 6.17 16.11
CA PHE A 222 12.84 5.72 15.51
C PHE A 222 13.44 6.81 14.60
N PHE A 223 12.65 7.35 13.68
CA PHE A 223 13.10 8.39 12.76
C PHE A 223 13.55 9.65 13.49
N ASN A 224 12.75 10.13 14.45
CA ASN A 224 13.08 11.28 15.25
C ASN A 224 14.37 11.08 16.06
N LEU A 225 14.59 9.90 16.63
CA LEU A 225 15.83 9.57 17.34
C LEU A 225 17.05 9.63 16.43
N LEU A 226 16.96 9.09 15.22
CA LEU A 226 18.06 9.15 14.25
C LEU A 226 18.43 10.58 13.85
N MET A 227 17.43 11.47 13.77
CA MET A 227 17.67 12.89 13.47
C MET A 227 18.35 13.61 14.62
N THR A 228 18.02 13.34 15.91
CA THR A 228 18.63 14.01 17.06
C THR A 228 20.15 13.81 17.10
N LYS A 229 20.66 12.72 16.56
CA LYS A 229 22.09 12.39 16.48
C LYS A 229 22.69 12.58 15.09
N ARG A 230 21.93 13.13 14.15
CA ARG A 230 22.34 13.31 12.75
C ARG A 230 22.81 12.02 12.06
N ILE A 231 22.36 10.86 12.54
CA ILE A 231 22.56 9.58 11.87
C ILE A 231 21.82 9.61 10.50
N ILE A 232 20.64 10.27 10.49
CA ILE A 232 19.95 10.73 9.28
C ILE A 232 19.99 12.25 9.29
N SER A 233 20.28 12.86 8.15
CA SER A 233 20.35 14.32 8.03
C SER A 233 18.97 14.94 8.29
N PRO A 234 18.84 15.87 9.23
CA PRO A 234 17.63 16.64 9.43
C PRO A 234 17.38 17.65 8.30
N ASP A 235 18.43 18.01 7.55
CA ASP A 235 18.41 19.04 6.51
C ASP A 235 17.81 18.51 5.18
N ARG A 236 17.48 17.21 5.09
CA ARG A 236 16.86 16.58 3.93
C ARG A 236 15.38 16.25 4.21
N PRO A 237 14.46 17.13 3.84
CA PRO A 237 13.02 16.96 4.13
C PRO A 237 12.42 15.67 3.56
N SER A 238 12.92 15.19 2.40
CA SER A 238 12.44 13.95 1.77
C SER A 238 12.66 12.71 2.64
N ASN A 239 13.62 12.70 3.57
CA ASN A 239 13.83 11.56 4.46
C ASN A 239 12.57 11.18 5.23
N ARG A 240 11.70 12.14 5.57
CA ARG A 240 10.43 11.87 6.25
C ARG A 240 9.45 11.11 5.34
N THR A 241 9.38 11.51 4.08
CA THR A 241 8.56 10.81 3.07
C THR A 241 9.10 9.40 2.81
N ASP A 242 10.42 9.28 2.67
CA ASP A 242 11.08 7.98 2.49
C ASP A 242 10.76 7.03 3.66
N VAL A 243 10.87 7.50 4.90
CA VAL A 243 10.56 6.70 6.10
C VAL A 243 9.08 6.35 6.20
N ALA A 244 8.17 7.18 5.70
CA ALA A 244 6.73 6.92 5.75
C ALA A 244 6.30 5.64 5.00
N TYR A 245 7.09 5.16 4.03
CA TYR A 245 6.85 3.86 3.41
C TYR A 245 6.93 2.70 4.40
N LEU A 246 7.69 2.84 5.49
CA LEU A 246 7.79 1.80 6.52
C LEU A 246 6.47 1.54 7.25
N TYR A 247 5.54 2.50 7.28
CA TYR A 247 4.21 2.28 7.85
C TYR A 247 3.46 1.15 7.14
N TYR A 248 3.78 0.91 5.85
CA TYR A 248 3.11 -0.08 5.02
C TYR A 248 3.84 -1.42 4.93
N LEU A 249 5.02 -1.54 5.54
CA LEU A 249 5.77 -2.81 5.59
C LEU A 249 4.94 -3.99 6.14
N PRO A 250 4.11 -3.81 7.18
CA PRO A 250 3.33 -4.93 7.71
C PRO A 250 2.45 -5.64 6.69
N PHE A 251 2.04 -4.95 5.63
CA PHE A 251 1.12 -5.46 4.61
C PHE A 251 1.82 -6.12 3.42
N SER A 252 3.12 -5.95 3.26
CA SER A 252 3.87 -6.46 2.10
C SER A 252 4.74 -7.65 2.48
N THR A 253 4.73 -8.69 1.65
CA THR A 253 5.71 -9.78 1.74
C THR A 253 7.02 -9.39 1.08
N LEU A 254 6.92 -8.58 0.01
CA LEU A 254 8.07 -8.10 -0.75
C LEU A 254 8.10 -6.57 -0.72
N PHE A 255 9.22 -6.00 -0.30
CA PHE A 255 9.48 -4.56 -0.35
C PHE A 255 10.54 -4.27 -1.41
N VAL A 256 10.16 -3.53 -2.44
CA VAL A 256 11.05 -3.19 -3.56
C VAL A 256 11.46 -1.73 -3.46
N SER A 257 12.75 -1.46 -3.38
CA SER A 257 13.27 -0.08 -3.33
C SER A 257 14.70 0.03 -3.82
N GLU A 258 15.01 1.16 -4.47
CA GLU A 258 16.38 1.59 -4.80
C GLU A 258 16.96 2.55 -3.76
N ASP A 259 16.15 3.06 -2.85
CA ASP A 259 16.61 4.06 -1.90
C ASP A 259 17.63 3.50 -0.90
N ARG A 260 18.71 4.24 -0.69
CA ARG A 260 19.80 3.84 0.22
C ARG A 260 19.36 3.83 1.69
N LEU A 261 18.43 4.72 2.07
CA LEU A 261 17.90 4.76 3.42
C LEU A 261 17.03 3.52 3.66
N HIS A 262 16.11 3.19 2.72
CA HIS A 262 15.30 1.98 2.82
C HIS A 262 16.14 0.71 2.99
N ARG A 263 17.24 0.56 2.24
CA ARG A 263 18.14 -0.60 2.37
C ARG A 263 18.74 -0.75 3.76
N ARG A 264 18.94 0.36 4.47
CA ARG A 264 19.51 0.34 5.84
C ARG A 264 18.46 0.10 6.91
N ILE A 265 17.26 0.69 6.75
CA ILE A 265 16.28 0.73 7.83
C ILE A 265 15.12 -0.24 7.66
N ALA A 266 14.66 -0.54 6.44
CA ALA A 266 13.54 -1.43 6.24
C ALA A 266 13.75 -2.83 6.82
N PRO A 267 14.94 -3.48 6.68
CA PRO A 267 15.19 -4.80 7.25
C PRO A 267 14.99 -4.86 8.78
N LEU A 268 15.17 -3.74 9.49
CA LEU A 268 14.99 -3.68 10.95
C LEU A 268 13.53 -3.81 11.38
N PHE A 269 12.59 -3.47 10.49
CA PHE A 269 11.15 -3.54 10.70
C PHE A 269 10.50 -4.76 10.06
N MET A 270 11.24 -5.50 9.25
CA MET A 270 10.72 -6.66 8.52
C MET A 270 10.59 -7.88 9.41
N ARG A 271 9.53 -8.66 9.16
CA ARG A 271 9.38 -10.01 9.71
C ARG A 271 10.27 -10.99 8.95
N LYS A 272 10.47 -12.18 9.52
CA LYS A 272 11.28 -13.25 8.90
C LYS A 272 10.72 -13.78 7.57
N ASP A 273 9.42 -13.58 7.33
CA ASP A 273 8.71 -13.98 6.13
C ASP A 273 8.62 -12.88 5.06
N GLN A 274 9.34 -11.78 5.26
CA GLN A 274 9.38 -10.64 4.33
C GLN A 274 10.75 -10.53 3.67
N PHE A 275 10.76 -10.03 2.43
CA PHE A 275 11.97 -9.90 1.62
C PHE A 275 12.12 -8.49 1.10
N MET A 276 13.37 -8.00 1.06
CA MET A 276 13.71 -6.76 0.40
C MET A 276 14.45 -7.07 -0.91
N VAL A 277 14.02 -6.42 -1.99
CA VAL A 277 14.60 -6.57 -3.33
C VAL A 277 14.97 -5.19 -3.88
N GLN A 278 16.12 -5.09 -4.54
CA GLN A 278 16.50 -3.88 -5.25
C GLN A 278 15.67 -3.75 -6.53
N GLY A 279 15.20 -2.54 -6.83
CA GLY A 279 14.37 -2.27 -8.01
C GLY A 279 15.12 -2.56 -9.31
N ALA A 280 16.45 -2.34 -9.36
CA ALA A 280 17.27 -2.69 -10.52
C ALA A 280 17.31 -4.19 -10.80
N GLU A 281 17.41 -5.01 -9.76
CA GLU A 281 17.40 -6.48 -9.87
C GLU A 281 16.05 -6.97 -10.38
N LEU A 282 14.96 -6.47 -9.78
CA LEU A 282 13.61 -6.81 -10.22
C LEU A 282 13.36 -6.35 -11.65
N LYS A 283 13.77 -5.14 -12.01
CA LYS A 283 13.63 -4.63 -13.38
C LYS A 283 14.39 -5.50 -14.40
N ALA A 284 15.61 -5.93 -14.08
CA ALA A 284 16.37 -6.83 -14.94
C ALA A 284 15.67 -8.18 -15.13
N ASP A 285 15.03 -8.69 -14.09
CA ASP A 285 14.27 -9.94 -14.15
C ASP A 285 12.97 -9.78 -14.98
N LEU A 286 12.28 -8.66 -14.82
CA LEU A 286 11.09 -8.36 -15.62
C LEU A 286 11.40 -8.25 -17.14
N ILE A 287 12.60 -7.79 -17.51
CA ILE A 287 13.06 -7.81 -18.90
C ILE A 287 13.18 -9.26 -19.40
N LYS A 288 13.81 -10.13 -18.62
CA LYS A 288 13.93 -11.55 -18.97
C LYS A 288 12.57 -12.26 -19.07
N LEU A 289 11.63 -11.91 -18.17
CA LEU A 289 10.27 -12.43 -18.23
C LEU A 289 9.54 -11.97 -19.49
N ASP A 290 9.69 -10.69 -19.85
CA ASP A 290 9.11 -10.14 -21.09
C ASP A 290 9.67 -10.84 -22.33
N GLU A 291 10.97 -11.11 -22.37
CA GLU A 291 11.62 -11.86 -23.43
C GLU A 291 11.12 -13.32 -23.49
N TYR A 292 11.04 -13.99 -22.32
CA TYR A 292 10.55 -15.35 -22.22
C TYR A 292 9.13 -15.51 -22.76
N PHE A 293 8.21 -14.66 -22.30
CA PHE A 293 6.82 -14.72 -22.78
C PHE A 293 6.67 -14.28 -24.24
N SER A 294 7.54 -13.41 -24.74
CA SER A 294 7.57 -13.02 -26.15
C SER A 294 7.98 -14.18 -27.09
N ALA A 295 8.70 -15.17 -26.57
CA ALA A 295 9.08 -16.37 -27.31
C ALA A 295 8.02 -17.48 -27.28
N VAL A 296 6.93 -17.32 -26.54
CA VAL A 296 5.81 -18.25 -26.52
C VAL A 296 5.10 -18.23 -27.88
N PRO A 297 4.69 -19.39 -28.43
CA PRO A 297 3.99 -19.45 -29.71
C PRO A 297 2.75 -18.54 -29.76
N GLU A 298 2.54 -17.88 -30.89
CA GLU A 298 1.44 -16.92 -31.10
C GLU A 298 0.07 -17.53 -30.78
N GLU A 299 -0.14 -18.81 -31.11
CA GLU A 299 -1.38 -19.54 -30.80
C GLU A 299 -1.67 -19.64 -29.29
N GLU A 300 -0.63 -19.71 -28.45
CA GLU A 300 -0.79 -19.67 -27.00
C GLU A 300 -1.03 -18.23 -26.52
N LEU A 301 -0.32 -17.26 -27.07
CA LEU A 301 -0.49 -15.84 -26.72
C LEU A 301 -1.89 -15.31 -27.07
N LYS A 302 -2.54 -15.85 -28.12
CA LYS A 302 -3.95 -15.55 -28.45
C LYS A 302 -4.93 -15.89 -27.33
N LYS A 303 -4.54 -16.78 -26.38
CA LYS A 303 -5.35 -17.09 -25.18
C LYS A 303 -5.32 -15.99 -24.11
N GLY A 304 -4.54 -14.93 -24.34
CA GLY A 304 -4.32 -13.82 -23.45
C GLY A 304 -3.20 -14.02 -22.45
N LEU A 305 -2.42 -13.00 -22.24
CA LEU A 305 -1.25 -13.03 -21.37
C LEU A 305 -1.62 -13.35 -19.91
N PHE A 306 -2.78 -12.91 -19.45
CA PHE A 306 -3.29 -13.23 -18.11
C PHE A 306 -3.37 -14.74 -17.84
N ARG A 307 -3.66 -15.53 -18.87
CA ARG A 307 -3.68 -17.00 -18.77
C ARG A 307 -2.29 -17.61 -18.92
N VAL A 308 -1.52 -17.14 -19.89
CA VAL A 308 -0.20 -17.69 -20.24
C VAL A 308 0.83 -17.37 -19.17
N ALA A 309 0.81 -16.16 -18.63
CA ALA A 309 1.71 -15.68 -17.59
C ALA A 309 1.09 -15.75 -16.17
N SER A 310 0.29 -16.79 -15.90
CA SER A 310 -0.32 -16.99 -14.56
C SER A 310 0.68 -17.43 -13.49
N SER A 311 1.91 -17.78 -13.88
CA SER A 311 3.05 -18.07 -13.01
C SER A 311 4.35 -17.76 -13.75
N PRO A 312 5.45 -17.46 -13.02
CA PRO A 312 6.76 -17.30 -13.63
C PRO A 312 7.26 -18.65 -14.23
N PRO A 313 8.26 -18.60 -15.12
CA PRO A 313 8.92 -19.82 -15.61
C PRO A 313 9.43 -20.69 -14.46
N ASN A 314 9.38 -22.00 -14.61
CA ASN A 314 9.85 -22.93 -13.57
C ASN A 314 11.39 -23.09 -13.60
N ASP A 315 12.11 -21.97 -13.51
CA ASP A 315 13.56 -21.87 -13.58
C ASP A 315 14.10 -20.87 -12.57
N ASP A 316 15.04 -21.28 -11.72
CA ASP A 316 15.68 -20.45 -10.69
C ASP A 316 16.61 -19.35 -11.25
N ALA A 317 16.88 -19.33 -12.56
CA ALA A 317 17.55 -18.21 -13.20
C ALA A 317 16.74 -16.90 -13.10
N TYR A 318 15.41 -17.02 -12.91
CA TYR A 318 14.52 -15.89 -12.70
C TYR A 318 14.39 -15.54 -11.22
N LEU A 319 14.62 -14.26 -10.87
CA LEU A 319 14.42 -13.76 -9.53
C LEU A 319 12.97 -13.95 -9.08
N THR A 320 12.00 -13.65 -9.95
CA THR A 320 10.58 -13.81 -9.66
C THR A 320 10.23 -15.25 -9.26
N THR A 321 10.81 -16.25 -9.94
CA THR A 321 10.63 -17.67 -9.60
C THR A 321 11.15 -17.99 -8.20
N ARG A 322 12.34 -17.52 -7.86
CA ARG A 322 12.92 -17.71 -6.52
C ARG A 322 12.06 -17.07 -5.45
N LEU A 323 11.58 -15.83 -5.69
CA LEU A 323 10.70 -15.11 -4.76
C LEU A 323 9.37 -15.84 -4.56
N TRP A 324 8.76 -16.32 -5.64
CA TRP A 324 7.52 -17.10 -5.55
C TRP A 324 7.70 -18.34 -4.68
N ARG A 325 8.77 -19.10 -4.89
CA ARG A 325 9.08 -20.30 -4.09
C ARG A 325 9.35 -19.96 -2.61
N GLN A 326 10.07 -18.90 -2.36
CA GLN A 326 10.31 -18.41 -0.99
C GLN A 326 9.01 -18.02 -0.28
N CYS A 327 8.03 -17.50 -1.02
CA CYS A 327 6.69 -17.21 -0.52
C CYS A 327 5.76 -18.44 -0.46
N GLY A 328 6.25 -19.63 -0.79
CA GLY A 328 5.45 -20.85 -0.82
C GLY A 328 4.46 -20.94 -2.01
N LEU A 329 4.65 -20.10 -3.04
CA LEU A 329 3.83 -20.12 -4.23
C LEU A 329 4.35 -21.14 -5.23
N SER A 330 3.41 -21.83 -5.92
CA SER A 330 3.75 -22.80 -6.95
C SER A 330 4.10 -22.12 -8.26
N THR A 331 5.24 -22.49 -8.84
CA THR A 331 5.65 -22.14 -10.20
C THR A 331 5.23 -23.16 -11.25
N ALA A 332 4.62 -24.27 -10.84
CA ALA A 332 4.06 -25.24 -11.76
C ALA A 332 2.83 -24.66 -12.47
N PRO A 333 2.64 -24.94 -13.78
CA PRO A 333 1.41 -24.60 -14.46
C PRO A 333 0.21 -25.13 -13.66
N LYS A 334 -0.72 -24.26 -13.31
CA LYS A 334 -1.93 -24.69 -12.60
C LYS A 334 -2.70 -25.63 -13.53
N PRO A 335 -3.04 -26.85 -13.09
CA PRO A 335 -3.92 -27.71 -13.87
C PRO A 335 -5.24 -26.93 -14.12
N PRO A 336 -5.91 -27.21 -15.26
CA PRO A 336 -7.20 -26.58 -15.53
C PRO A 336 -8.10 -26.80 -14.31
N VAL A 337 -8.51 -25.70 -13.67
CA VAL A 337 -9.32 -25.79 -12.45
C VAL A 337 -10.64 -26.39 -12.84
N THR A 338 -10.90 -27.63 -12.40
CA THR A 338 -12.22 -28.23 -12.52
C THR A 338 -13.22 -27.29 -11.81
N GLU A 339 -14.37 -27.04 -12.42
CA GLU A 339 -15.38 -26.11 -11.89
C GLU A 339 -15.71 -26.35 -10.42
N GLN A 340 -15.65 -27.60 -9.98
CA GLN A 340 -15.93 -27.99 -8.60
C GLN A 340 -14.97 -27.46 -7.54
N ALA A 341 -13.67 -27.30 -7.86
CA ALA A 341 -12.66 -26.76 -6.94
C ALA A 341 -12.74 -25.22 -6.82
N LYS A 342 -13.21 -24.53 -7.88
CA LYS A 342 -13.49 -23.08 -7.85
C LYS A 342 -14.55 -22.72 -6.79
N TYR A 343 -15.52 -23.58 -6.59
CA TYR A 343 -16.67 -23.25 -5.75
C TYR A 343 -16.44 -23.47 -4.26
N THR A 344 -15.55 -24.40 -3.85
CA THR A 344 -15.45 -24.77 -2.42
C THR A 344 -14.80 -23.69 -1.56
N GLY A 345 -13.71 -23.05 -2.03
CA GLY A 345 -13.07 -21.93 -1.34
C GLY A 345 -13.92 -20.65 -1.38
N LEU A 346 -14.53 -20.38 -2.55
CA LEU A 346 -15.42 -19.25 -2.76
C LEU A 346 -16.69 -19.39 -1.90
N ILE A 347 -17.27 -20.59 -1.82
CA ILE A 347 -18.46 -20.89 -1.02
C ILE A 347 -18.18 -20.71 0.49
N SER A 348 -16.98 -21.03 0.98
CA SER A 348 -16.62 -20.80 2.37
C SER A 348 -16.56 -19.31 2.70
N GLN A 349 -15.88 -18.52 1.85
CA GLN A 349 -15.84 -17.07 2.00
C GLN A 349 -17.22 -16.42 1.78
N MET A 350 -17.99 -16.90 0.82
CA MET A 350 -19.36 -16.44 0.60
C MET A 350 -20.30 -16.78 1.76
N LYS A 351 -20.11 -17.88 2.49
CA LYS A 351 -20.93 -18.21 3.66
C LYS A 351 -20.77 -17.20 4.81
N GLU A 352 -19.55 -16.71 5.05
CA GLU A 352 -19.34 -15.63 6.04
C GLU A 352 -19.95 -14.31 5.56
N VAL A 353 -19.78 -13.99 4.28
CA VAL A 353 -20.36 -12.79 3.68
C VAL A 353 -21.88 -12.87 3.61
N ILE A 354 -22.46 -14.04 3.34
CA ILE A 354 -23.92 -14.29 3.35
C ILE A 354 -24.50 -14.21 4.78
N ALA A 355 -23.74 -14.64 5.79
CA ALA A 355 -24.15 -14.49 7.19
C ALA A 355 -24.25 -13.01 7.60
N LEU A 356 -23.31 -12.19 7.15
CA LEU A 356 -23.34 -10.73 7.31
C LEU A 356 -24.47 -10.09 6.48
N ALA A 357 -24.80 -10.65 5.31
CA ALA A 357 -25.83 -10.16 4.40
C ALA A 357 -27.26 -10.34 4.92
N LYS A 358 -27.52 -11.31 5.79
CA LYS A 358 -28.87 -11.53 6.37
C LYS A 358 -29.40 -10.31 7.15
N HIS A 359 -28.50 -9.43 7.56
CA HIS A 359 -28.82 -8.20 8.29
C HIS A 359 -28.51 -6.92 7.49
N ALA A 360 -28.11 -7.05 6.22
CA ALA A 360 -27.75 -5.90 5.40
C ALA A 360 -29.01 -5.17 4.88
N PRO A 361 -29.06 -3.84 4.97
CA PRO A 361 -30.17 -3.08 4.42
C PRO A 361 -30.22 -3.25 2.90
N GLN A 362 -31.44 -3.52 2.39
CA GLN A 362 -31.67 -3.48 0.94
C GLN A 362 -31.62 -2.02 0.48
N ARG A 363 -30.69 -1.72 -0.40
CA ARG A 363 -30.54 -0.40 -1.00
C ARG A 363 -30.23 -0.55 -2.49
N SER A 364 -30.99 0.15 -3.31
CA SER A 364 -30.64 0.34 -4.71
C SER A 364 -29.78 1.59 -4.85
N PHE A 365 -28.70 1.49 -5.60
CA PHE A 365 -27.80 2.60 -5.89
C PHE A 365 -28.09 3.14 -7.28
N SER A 366 -28.05 4.45 -7.42
CA SER A 366 -28.05 5.11 -8.71
C SER A 366 -26.73 4.85 -9.45
N ARG A 367 -26.74 5.02 -10.76
CA ARG A 367 -25.53 4.86 -11.59
C ARG A 367 -24.41 5.84 -11.20
N SER A 368 -24.75 7.02 -10.66
CA SER A 368 -23.80 8.00 -10.16
C SER A 368 -23.21 7.62 -8.80
N GLU A 369 -24.01 7.06 -7.89
CA GLU A 369 -23.49 6.55 -6.61
C GLU A 369 -22.55 5.36 -6.82
N LEU A 370 -22.85 4.51 -7.82
CA LEU A 370 -22.01 3.39 -8.20
C LEU A 370 -20.68 3.83 -8.86
N LYS A 371 -20.64 4.97 -9.57
CA LYS A 371 -19.39 5.54 -10.10
C LYS A 371 -18.47 6.07 -9.01
N ASN A 372 -19.02 6.51 -7.89
CA ASN A 372 -18.28 7.10 -6.77
C ASN A 372 -17.98 6.10 -5.64
N ALA A 373 -18.41 4.85 -5.80
CA ALA A 373 -18.17 3.80 -4.84
C ALA A 373 -16.94 2.98 -5.25
N ASP A 374 -16.03 2.73 -4.32
CA ASP A 374 -14.91 1.84 -4.54
C ASP A 374 -15.38 0.39 -4.47
N TYR A 375 -15.58 -0.21 -5.64
CA TYR A 375 -15.85 -1.64 -5.75
C TYR A 375 -14.56 -2.42 -5.62
N GLN A 376 -13.93 -2.41 -4.49
CA GLN A 376 -12.64 -3.07 -4.27
C GLN A 376 -12.61 -4.57 -4.58
N MET A 377 -13.73 -5.20 -4.84
CA MET A 377 -13.79 -6.64 -5.16
C MET A 377 -14.42 -7.00 -6.51
N ILE A 378 -15.03 -6.08 -7.28
CA ILE A 378 -15.85 -6.49 -8.42
C ILE A 378 -15.56 -5.78 -9.75
N ARG A 379 -14.93 -4.61 -9.78
CA ARG A 379 -14.59 -3.92 -11.04
C ARG A 379 -13.24 -3.22 -10.99
N ARG A 380 -12.18 -3.97 -11.08
CA ARG A 380 -10.99 -3.47 -11.76
C ARG A 380 -11.22 -3.75 -13.25
N MET A 381 -11.20 -2.70 -14.05
CA MET A 381 -11.14 -2.86 -15.49
C MET A 381 -9.77 -3.42 -15.80
N ILE A 382 -9.68 -4.71 -16.04
CA ILE A 382 -8.48 -5.33 -16.58
C ILE A 382 -8.35 -4.82 -18.00
N PRO A 383 -7.27 -4.12 -18.35
CA PRO A 383 -7.11 -3.62 -19.70
C PRO A 383 -7.02 -4.81 -20.66
N ARG A 384 -7.72 -4.75 -21.80
CA ARG A 384 -7.59 -5.79 -22.82
C ARG A 384 -6.20 -5.83 -23.41
N GLU A 385 -5.59 -4.65 -23.59
CA GLU A 385 -4.23 -4.49 -24.11
C GLU A 385 -3.40 -3.65 -23.14
N TRP A 386 -2.16 -4.03 -22.92
CA TRP A 386 -1.21 -3.26 -22.13
C TRP A 386 0.19 -3.33 -22.76
N GLY A 387 0.65 -2.22 -23.30
CA GLY A 387 1.85 -2.17 -24.13
C GLY A 387 1.69 -3.03 -25.39
N LYS A 388 2.60 -3.94 -25.62
CA LYS A 388 2.53 -4.92 -26.75
C LYS A 388 1.64 -6.13 -26.45
N TRP A 389 1.13 -6.26 -25.24
CA TRP A 389 0.49 -7.47 -24.76
C TRP A 389 -1.03 -7.42 -24.85
N THR A 390 -1.64 -8.44 -25.45
CA THR A 390 -3.06 -8.74 -25.28
C THR A 390 -3.23 -9.47 -23.93
N ILE A 391 -3.80 -8.77 -22.96
CA ILE A 391 -4.00 -9.32 -21.61
C ILE A 391 -5.19 -10.27 -21.58
N ILE A 392 -6.32 -9.83 -22.18
CA ILE A 392 -7.55 -10.62 -22.30
C ILE A 392 -7.96 -10.64 -23.77
N PRO A 393 -8.20 -11.82 -24.36
CA PRO A 393 -8.67 -11.93 -25.74
C PRO A 393 -10.00 -11.18 -25.97
N PRO A 394 -10.22 -10.66 -27.19
CA PRO A 394 -11.43 -9.91 -27.51
C PRO A 394 -12.72 -10.75 -27.49
N ASP A 395 -12.62 -12.06 -27.62
CA ASP A 395 -13.72 -13.02 -27.60
C ASP A 395 -14.22 -13.41 -26.20
N VAL A 396 -13.53 -12.96 -25.14
CA VAL A 396 -13.96 -13.20 -23.76
C VAL A 396 -14.98 -12.14 -23.35
N GLU A 397 -16.26 -12.57 -23.25
CA GLU A 397 -17.36 -11.72 -22.82
C GLU A 397 -17.28 -11.36 -21.33
N GLY A 398 -17.85 -10.22 -20.96
CA GLY A 398 -18.04 -9.81 -19.55
C GLY A 398 -16.97 -8.90 -18.98
N PHE A 399 -16.01 -8.44 -19.78
CA PHE A 399 -14.97 -7.48 -19.38
C PHE A 399 -15.18 -6.05 -19.92
N ASP A 400 -16.24 -5.83 -20.70
CA ASP A 400 -16.53 -4.55 -21.36
C ASP A 400 -17.65 -3.71 -20.70
N GLU A 401 -18.21 -4.11 -19.56
CA GLU A 401 -19.32 -3.39 -18.90
C GLU A 401 -18.99 -2.86 -17.51
#